data_27353e1ae99703d1f05641e7121183a8
#
_entry.id   27353e1ae99703d1f05641e7121183a8
#
_cell.length_a   1.000
_cell.length_b   1.000
_cell.length_c   1.000
_cell.angle_alpha   90.00
_cell.angle_beta   90.00
_cell.angle_gamma   90.00
#
_symmetry.space_group_name_H-M   'P 1'
#
loop_
_entity.id
_entity.type
_entity.pdbx_description
1 polymer ?
#
loop_
_entity_poly.entity_id
_entity_poly.type
_entity_poly.pdbx_seq_one_letter_code
_entity_poly.pdbx_strand_id
1 'polypeptide(L)'
;MALALLLLGAALSPVRAQQQQYLIGPGDILKISVFKNPDLSLDARVSESGTLSYPLIGSVTVGGLTLSAAEKKIGDLLREGGFVLNPQVNILITQVLGGLVSVIGEVNTPGRYAVEAAGGHLSGMLAVAGGIAQTGGDTVIVSGTRGGKPFRREIDVVAMSLGNSASEDFVLAGGDTVFVNRAPLFYIYGQVQKPGQVRLERGMTVMQALAAGGGVTGKGTSRGIVRHRRDASGKVKEESVSLDDDVRDQDVIYVKESLF
;
A
#
# COMPACT_ATOMS: atom_id res chain seq x y z
N MET A 1 63.87 24.00 -3.86
CA MET A 1 62.56 23.82 -3.26
C MET A 1 61.57 23.47 -4.39
N ALA A 2 61.30 22.17 -4.54
CA ALA A 2 60.38 21.66 -5.57
C ALA A 2 59.04 21.35 -4.90
N LEU A 3 57.96 22.04 -5.35
CA LEU A 3 56.60 21.89 -4.86
C LEU A 3 55.91 20.78 -5.69
N ALA A 4 55.68 19.61 -5.07
CA ALA A 4 54.97 18.50 -5.69
C ALA A 4 53.44 18.73 -5.58
N LEU A 5 52.77 18.95 -6.72
CA LEU A 5 51.32 19.07 -6.82
C LEU A 5 50.70 17.65 -6.91
N LEU A 6 50.08 17.19 -5.84
CA LEU A 6 49.31 15.93 -5.79
C LEU A 6 47.92 16.19 -6.38
N LEU A 7 47.68 15.75 -7.62
CA LEU A 7 46.36 15.69 -8.26
C LEU A 7 45.57 14.48 -7.72
N LEU A 8 44.63 14.76 -6.84
CA LEU A 8 43.68 13.77 -6.33
C LEU A 8 42.57 13.57 -7.38
N GLY A 9 42.71 12.52 -8.21
CA GLY A 9 41.71 12.12 -9.20
C GLY A 9 40.51 11.49 -8.50
N ALA A 10 39.43 12.22 -8.35
CA ALA A 10 38.14 11.68 -7.93
C ALA A 10 37.57 10.80 -9.04
N ALA A 11 37.61 9.48 -8.86
CA ALA A 11 36.91 8.53 -9.74
C ALA A 11 35.43 8.68 -9.58
N LEU A 12 34.79 9.37 -10.52
CA LEU A 12 33.32 9.40 -10.68
C LEU A 12 32.87 8.02 -11.18
N SER A 13 32.44 7.16 -10.26
CA SER A 13 31.76 5.91 -10.62
C SER A 13 30.41 6.28 -11.27
N PRO A 14 30.12 5.80 -12.49
CA PRO A 14 28.81 6.05 -13.08
C PRO A 14 27.74 5.32 -12.24
N VAL A 15 26.86 6.09 -11.64
CA VAL A 15 25.60 5.56 -11.06
C VAL A 15 24.79 5.01 -12.23
N ARG A 16 24.83 3.69 -12.41
CA ARG A 16 23.93 2.99 -13.32
C ARG A 16 22.53 3.08 -12.73
N ALA A 17 21.70 3.99 -13.26
CA ALA A 17 20.27 3.96 -13.04
C ALA A 17 19.76 2.58 -13.55
N GLN A 18 19.40 1.68 -12.63
CA GLN A 18 18.69 0.46 -12.94
C GLN A 18 17.31 0.89 -13.45
N GLN A 19 17.12 0.90 -14.76
CA GLN A 19 15.78 0.98 -15.34
C GLN A 19 15.05 -0.28 -14.90
N GLN A 20 14.10 -0.14 -13.99
CA GLN A 20 13.17 -1.20 -13.64
C GLN A 20 12.41 -1.59 -14.92
N GLN A 21 12.73 -2.75 -15.47
CA GLN A 21 12.05 -3.27 -16.65
C GLN A 21 10.66 -3.75 -16.22
N TYR A 22 9.64 -3.28 -16.94
CA TYR A 22 8.27 -3.72 -16.75
C TYR A 22 8.17 -5.24 -16.87
N LEU A 23 7.49 -5.88 -15.93
CA LEU A 23 7.16 -7.30 -15.97
C LEU A 23 5.69 -7.47 -16.34
N ILE A 24 5.44 -8.27 -17.38
CA ILE A 24 4.08 -8.57 -17.85
C ILE A 24 3.26 -9.14 -16.71
N GLY A 25 2.10 -8.54 -16.46
CA GLY A 25 1.18 -8.93 -15.37
C GLY A 25 -0.14 -9.53 -15.89
N PRO A 26 -0.87 -10.23 -14.99
CA PRO A 26 -2.22 -10.69 -15.32
C PRO A 26 -3.14 -9.54 -15.69
N GLY A 27 -3.93 -9.72 -16.73
CA GLY A 27 -4.86 -8.70 -17.23
C GLY A 27 -4.29 -7.81 -18.33
N ASP A 28 -2.98 -7.71 -18.49
CA ASP A 28 -2.36 -6.89 -19.54
C ASP A 28 -2.85 -7.29 -20.94
N ILE A 29 -2.99 -6.30 -21.80
CA ILE A 29 -3.30 -6.54 -23.21
C ILE A 29 -2.05 -6.25 -24.02
N LEU A 30 -1.56 -7.31 -24.66
CA LEU A 30 -0.35 -7.31 -25.47
C LEU A 30 -0.72 -7.36 -26.96
N LYS A 31 -0.21 -6.42 -27.73
CA LYS A 31 -0.23 -6.50 -29.19
C LYS A 31 1.05 -7.20 -29.62
N ILE A 32 0.88 -8.40 -30.16
CA ILE A 32 1.98 -9.25 -30.62
C ILE A 32 1.99 -9.20 -32.13
N SER A 33 3.13 -8.89 -32.74
CA SER A 33 3.30 -8.88 -34.18
C SER A 33 4.52 -9.71 -34.60
N VAL A 34 4.36 -10.47 -35.67
CA VAL A 34 5.43 -11.29 -36.22
C VAL A 34 5.77 -10.77 -37.62
N PHE A 35 7.02 -10.36 -37.80
CA PHE A 35 7.47 -9.77 -39.08
C PHE A 35 7.25 -10.72 -40.25
N LYS A 36 6.67 -10.21 -41.31
CA LYS A 36 6.28 -10.96 -42.52
C LYS A 36 5.25 -12.08 -42.33
N ASN A 37 4.61 -12.16 -41.12
CA ASN A 37 3.56 -13.14 -40.83
C ASN A 37 2.38 -12.44 -40.17
N PRO A 38 1.59 -11.62 -40.89
CA PRO A 38 0.48 -10.86 -40.33
C PRO A 38 -0.60 -11.74 -39.69
N ASP A 39 -0.79 -12.97 -40.24
CA ASP A 39 -1.76 -13.95 -39.71
C ASP A 39 -1.43 -14.45 -38.31
N LEU A 40 -0.19 -14.26 -37.85
CA LEU A 40 0.25 -14.57 -36.48
C LEU A 40 0.23 -13.34 -35.57
N SER A 41 -0.20 -12.18 -36.08
CA SER A 41 -0.29 -10.94 -35.27
C SER A 41 -1.67 -10.82 -34.64
N LEU A 42 -1.71 -10.59 -33.34
CA LEU A 42 -2.96 -10.50 -32.59
C LEU A 42 -2.83 -9.64 -31.35
N ASP A 43 -3.96 -9.20 -30.84
CA ASP A 43 -4.07 -8.63 -29.49
C ASP A 43 -4.47 -9.75 -28.53
N ALA A 44 -3.64 -10.01 -27.52
CA ALA A 44 -3.86 -11.08 -26.54
C ALA A 44 -3.90 -10.51 -25.12
N ARG A 45 -4.88 -10.96 -24.33
CA ARG A 45 -4.95 -10.66 -22.91
C ARG A 45 -4.24 -11.74 -22.10
N VAL A 46 -3.40 -11.32 -21.16
CA VAL A 46 -2.76 -12.21 -20.19
C VAL A 46 -3.80 -12.66 -19.15
N SER A 47 -3.93 -13.96 -18.96
CA SER A 47 -4.84 -14.54 -17.99
C SER A 47 -4.39 -14.31 -16.55
N GLU A 48 -5.27 -14.60 -15.58
CA GLU A 48 -4.94 -14.55 -14.14
C GLU A 48 -3.78 -15.49 -13.75
N SER A 49 -3.56 -16.57 -14.52
CA SER A 49 -2.43 -17.49 -14.35
C SER A 49 -1.14 -17.03 -15.02
N GLY A 50 -1.13 -15.82 -15.62
CA GLY A 50 0.03 -15.29 -16.33
C GLY A 50 0.28 -15.94 -17.70
N THR A 51 -0.74 -16.59 -18.29
CA THR A 51 -0.64 -17.22 -19.62
C THR A 51 -1.43 -16.44 -20.66
N LEU A 52 -1.04 -16.55 -21.92
CA LEU A 52 -1.84 -16.10 -23.06
C LEU A 52 -2.02 -17.26 -24.05
N SER A 53 -3.14 -17.24 -24.79
CA SER A 53 -3.38 -18.18 -25.89
C SER A 53 -2.83 -17.58 -27.16
N TYR A 54 -1.99 -18.35 -27.85
CA TYR A 54 -1.35 -17.90 -29.09
C TYR A 54 -1.56 -18.93 -30.21
N PRO A 55 -1.86 -18.51 -31.43
CA PRO A 55 -2.04 -19.41 -32.59
C PRO A 55 -0.87 -20.35 -32.76
N LEU A 56 -1.14 -21.58 -33.16
CA LEU A 56 -0.19 -22.65 -33.44
C LEU A 56 0.60 -23.21 -32.27
N ILE A 57 0.96 -22.39 -31.26
CA ILE A 57 1.78 -22.80 -30.10
C ILE A 57 0.97 -22.93 -28.80
N GLY A 58 -0.35 -22.64 -28.85
CA GLY A 58 -1.24 -22.85 -27.75
C GLY A 58 -1.06 -21.87 -26.58
N SER A 59 -1.07 -22.36 -25.35
CA SER A 59 -0.94 -21.55 -24.14
C SER A 59 0.52 -21.27 -23.80
N VAL A 60 0.89 -19.98 -23.72
CA VAL A 60 2.26 -19.52 -23.43
C VAL A 60 2.27 -18.75 -22.11
N THR A 61 3.09 -19.16 -21.16
CA THR A 61 3.29 -18.43 -19.89
C THR A 61 4.22 -17.24 -20.16
N VAL A 62 3.69 -16.03 -19.99
CA VAL A 62 4.43 -14.76 -20.17
C VAL A 62 4.43 -13.90 -18.92
N GLY A 63 3.56 -14.19 -17.96
CA GLY A 63 3.50 -13.48 -16.67
C GLY A 63 4.82 -13.52 -15.92
N GLY A 64 5.26 -12.37 -15.42
CA GLY A 64 6.55 -12.20 -14.73
C GLY A 64 7.76 -12.11 -15.66
N LEU A 65 7.58 -12.18 -17.00
CA LEU A 65 8.64 -11.96 -17.96
C LEU A 65 8.73 -10.48 -18.36
N THR A 66 9.92 -10.03 -18.74
CA THR A 66 10.08 -8.77 -19.47
C THR A 66 9.54 -8.93 -20.90
N LEU A 67 9.23 -7.82 -21.57
CA LEU A 67 8.80 -7.85 -22.97
C LEU A 67 9.79 -8.64 -23.86
N SER A 68 11.08 -8.32 -23.76
CA SER A 68 12.12 -8.99 -24.53
C SER A 68 12.21 -10.50 -24.25
N ALA A 69 12.01 -10.91 -22.99
CA ALA A 69 12.00 -12.33 -22.64
C ALA A 69 10.76 -13.06 -23.21
N ALA A 70 9.60 -12.38 -23.22
CA ALA A 70 8.38 -12.92 -23.84
C ALA A 70 8.48 -13.00 -25.36
N GLU A 71 9.03 -11.97 -26.01
CA GLU A 71 9.31 -11.97 -27.47
C GLU A 71 10.20 -13.15 -27.86
N LYS A 72 11.30 -13.33 -27.12
CA LYS A 72 12.21 -14.45 -27.36
C LYS A 72 11.51 -15.79 -27.16
N LYS A 73 10.74 -15.95 -26.07
CA LYS A 73 10.03 -17.20 -25.77
C LYS A 73 9.02 -17.58 -26.88
N ILE A 74 8.20 -16.62 -27.30
CA ILE A 74 7.23 -16.86 -28.37
C ILE A 74 7.97 -17.19 -29.71
N GLY A 75 9.05 -16.46 -30.00
CA GLY A 75 9.89 -16.75 -31.19
C GLY A 75 10.49 -18.14 -31.12
N ASP A 76 11.04 -18.58 -30.02
CA ASP A 76 11.60 -19.91 -29.84
C ASP A 76 10.54 -21.01 -30.08
N LEU A 77 9.34 -20.85 -29.50
CA LEU A 77 8.23 -21.81 -29.68
C LEU A 77 7.75 -21.89 -31.13
N LEU A 78 7.66 -20.74 -31.81
CA LEU A 78 7.28 -20.71 -33.24
C LEU A 78 8.33 -21.42 -34.14
N ARG A 79 9.61 -21.28 -33.80
CA ARG A 79 10.71 -21.93 -34.51
C ARG A 79 10.77 -23.43 -34.25
N GLU A 80 10.67 -23.83 -32.97
CA GLU A 80 10.70 -25.24 -32.54
C GLU A 80 9.49 -26.02 -33.07
N GLY A 81 8.32 -25.37 -33.15
CA GLY A 81 7.13 -25.96 -33.79
C GLY A 81 7.20 -26.04 -35.32
N GLY A 82 8.25 -25.49 -35.92
CA GLY A 82 8.41 -25.48 -37.40
C GLY A 82 7.47 -24.52 -38.14
N PHE A 83 6.78 -23.62 -37.42
CA PHE A 83 5.80 -22.71 -38.01
C PHE A 83 6.45 -21.52 -38.71
N VAL A 84 7.57 -21.01 -38.16
CA VAL A 84 8.34 -19.91 -38.75
C VAL A 84 9.84 -20.19 -38.58
N LEU A 85 10.61 -20.16 -39.66
CA LEU A 85 12.05 -20.47 -39.64
C LEU A 85 12.87 -19.44 -38.85
N ASN A 86 12.60 -18.14 -39.06
CA ASN A 86 13.29 -17.03 -38.44
C ASN A 86 12.26 -16.03 -37.87
N PRO A 87 11.57 -16.34 -36.76
CA PRO A 87 10.55 -15.48 -36.22
C PRO A 87 11.15 -14.21 -35.62
N GLN A 88 10.69 -13.06 -36.06
CA GLN A 88 10.95 -11.75 -35.42
C GLN A 88 9.65 -11.30 -34.76
N VAL A 89 9.56 -11.51 -33.45
CA VAL A 89 8.40 -11.18 -32.64
C VAL A 89 8.61 -9.83 -31.98
N ASN A 90 7.62 -8.96 -32.06
CA ASN A 90 7.58 -7.69 -31.35
C ASN A 90 6.32 -7.61 -30.51
N ILE A 91 6.45 -7.22 -29.24
CA ILE A 91 5.36 -7.11 -28.29
C ILE A 91 5.23 -5.68 -27.81
N LEU A 92 4.05 -5.09 -27.97
CA LEU A 92 3.69 -3.80 -27.41
C LEU A 92 2.58 -4.00 -26.38
N ILE A 93 2.70 -3.37 -25.22
CA ILE A 93 1.59 -3.33 -24.25
C ILE A 93 0.64 -2.23 -24.68
N THR A 94 -0.58 -2.61 -25.03
CA THR A 94 -1.64 -1.65 -25.39
C THR A 94 -2.44 -1.19 -24.19
N GLN A 95 -2.55 -2.05 -23.16
CA GLN A 95 -3.17 -1.69 -21.88
C GLN A 95 -2.43 -2.36 -20.74
N VAL A 96 -1.95 -1.55 -19.78
CA VAL A 96 -1.33 -2.00 -18.53
C VAL A 96 -2.44 -2.18 -17.50
N LEU A 97 -2.89 -3.40 -17.30
CA LEU A 97 -3.90 -3.72 -16.29
C LEU A 97 -3.33 -4.58 -15.16
N GLY A 98 -2.29 -5.35 -15.46
CA GLY A 98 -1.62 -6.24 -14.51
C GLY A 98 -0.67 -5.53 -13.55
N GLY A 99 -0.22 -4.33 -13.89
CA GLY A 99 0.65 -3.50 -13.04
C GLY A 99 -0.10 -2.53 -12.13
N LEU A 100 -1.45 -2.63 -12.01
CA LEU A 100 -2.23 -1.70 -11.21
C LEU A 100 -2.43 -2.22 -9.78
N VAL A 101 -2.26 -1.32 -8.81
CA VAL A 101 -2.62 -1.51 -7.40
C VAL A 101 -3.87 -0.69 -7.10
N SER A 102 -4.82 -1.28 -6.40
CA SER A 102 -6.01 -0.59 -5.92
C SER A 102 -5.73 0.04 -4.56
N VAL A 103 -5.86 1.36 -4.46
CA VAL A 103 -5.75 2.10 -3.19
C VAL A 103 -7.13 2.59 -2.79
N ILE A 104 -7.61 2.14 -1.64
CA ILE A 104 -8.97 2.41 -1.16
C ILE A 104 -8.98 2.75 0.34
N GLY A 105 -10.10 3.27 0.83
CA GLY A 105 -10.27 3.68 2.22
C GLY A 105 -9.88 5.15 2.44
N GLU A 106 -9.32 5.45 3.60
CA GLU A 106 -9.06 6.82 4.07
C GLU A 106 -7.74 7.37 3.49
N VAL A 107 -7.69 7.53 2.17
CA VAL A 107 -6.64 8.23 1.43
C VAL A 107 -7.22 9.46 0.73
N ASN A 108 -6.40 10.46 0.43
CA ASN A 108 -6.89 11.68 -0.20
C ASN A 108 -7.43 11.46 -1.62
N THR A 109 -6.83 10.53 -2.37
CA THR A 109 -7.23 10.22 -3.74
C THR A 109 -7.32 8.69 -3.90
N PRO A 110 -8.45 8.06 -3.54
CA PRO A 110 -8.62 6.63 -3.77
C PRO A 110 -8.71 6.33 -5.28
N GLY A 111 -8.15 5.20 -5.70
CA GLY A 111 -8.11 4.85 -7.12
C GLY A 111 -7.26 3.63 -7.43
N ARG A 112 -6.98 3.44 -8.73
CA ARG A 112 -6.07 2.41 -9.23
C ARG A 112 -4.84 3.10 -9.82
N TYR A 113 -3.65 2.68 -9.39
CA TYR A 113 -2.39 3.31 -9.74
C TYR A 113 -1.40 2.27 -10.26
N ALA A 114 -0.58 2.67 -11.24
CA ALA A 114 0.49 1.82 -11.73
C ALA A 114 1.58 1.66 -10.65
N VAL A 115 2.06 0.43 -10.46
CA VAL A 115 3.13 0.12 -9.49
C VAL A 115 4.40 0.92 -9.78
N GLU A 116 4.73 1.11 -11.07
CA GLU A 116 5.92 1.87 -11.48
C GLU A 116 5.86 3.34 -11.05
N ALA A 117 4.68 3.96 -11.08
CA ALA A 117 4.50 5.35 -10.64
C ALA A 117 4.83 5.55 -9.15
N ALA A 118 4.72 4.46 -8.38
CA ALA A 118 5.02 4.42 -6.95
C ALA A 118 6.42 3.90 -6.63
N GLY A 119 7.28 3.65 -7.63
CA GLY A 119 8.59 3.02 -7.42
C GLY A 119 8.50 1.60 -6.87
N GLY A 120 7.34 0.94 -6.98
CA GLY A 120 7.12 -0.44 -6.53
C GLY A 120 6.91 -0.62 -5.03
N HIS A 121 6.82 0.45 -4.23
CA HIS A 121 6.75 0.39 -2.77
C HIS A 121 5.48 1.04 -2.21
N LEU A 122 5.09 0.62 -1.00
CA LEU A 122 3.91 1.12 -0.31
C LEU A 122 4.00 2.63 -0.03
N SER A 123 5.16 3.13 0.42
CA SER A 123 5.36 4.56 0.68
C SER A 123 5.12 5.40 -0.57
N GLY A 124 5.69 4.99 -1.70
CA GLY A 124 5.46 5.64 -3.00
C GLY A 124 4.01 5.58 -3.44
N MET A 125 3.33 4.43 -3.22
CA MET A 125 1.91 4.27 -3.55
C MET A 125 1.02 5.20 -2.73
N LEU A 126 1.27 5.32 -1.43
CA LEU A 126 0.55 6.27 -0.58
C LEU A 126 0.81 7.71 -1.03
N ALA A 127 2.04 8.06 -1.42
CA ALA A 127 2.37 9.39 -1.92
C ALA A 127 1.61 9.72 -3.23
N VAL A 128 1.54 8.79 -4.19
CA VAL A 128 0.78 8.95 -5.45
C VAL A 128 -0.72 9.08 -5.18
N ALA A 129 -1.25 8.39 -4.15
CA ALA A 129 -2.63 8.52 -3.70
C ALA A 129 -2.89 9.80 -2.88
N GLY A 130 -1.93 10.75 -2.84
CA GLY A 130 -2.05 12.01 -2.12
C GLY A 130 -1.87 11.89 -0.60
N GLY A 131 -1.39 10.76 -0.11
CA GLY A 131 -1.21 10.46 1.31
C GLY A 131 -2.47 9.95 2.01
N ILE A 132 -2.31 9.57 3.27
CA ILE A 132 -3.42 9.18 4.15
C ILE A 132 -4.24 10.42 4.49
N ALA A 133 -5.57 10.30 4.39
CA ALA A 133 -6.50 11.38 4.73
C ALA A 133 -6.43 11.71 6.24
N GLN A 134 -6.89 12.89 6.64
CA GLN A 134 -6.92 13.31 8.04
C GLN A 134 -7.75 12.35 8.93
N THR A 135 -8.73 11.68 8.35
CA THR A 135 -9.56 10.67 9.00
C THR A 135 -8.96 9.26 8.98
N GLY A 136 -7.83 9.09 8.30
CA GLY A 136 -7.15 7.80 8.16
C GLY A 136 -6.30 7.44 9.37
N GLY A 137 -6.16 6.14 9.60
CA GLY A 137 -5.34 5.58 10.67
C GLY A 137 -3.88 5.39 10.26
N ASP A 138 -3.07 5.05 11.24
CA ASP A 138 -1.63 4.83 11.09
C ASP A 138 -1.30 3.44 10.53
N THR A 139 -2.31 2.58 10.38
CA THR A 139 -2.17 1.21 9.94
C THR A 139 -2.84 1.00 8.59
N VAL A 140 -2.10 0.38 7.68
CA VAL A 140 -2.53 0.06 6.32
C VAL A 140 -2.55 -1.45 6.14
N ILE A 141 -3.58 -1.96 5.47
CA ILE A 141 -3.69 -3.37 5.13
C ILE A 141 -3.34 -3.53 3.67
N VAL A 142 -2.33 -4.36 3.39
CA VAL A 142 -2.00 -4.79 2.04
C VAL A 142 -2.46 -6.22 1.85
N SER A 143 -3.23 -6.47 0.81
CA SER A 143 -3.71 -7.80 0.44
C SER A 143 -3.52 -8.06 -1.05
N GLY A 144 -3.34 -9.32 -1.41
CA GLY A 144 -3.10 -9.72 -2.79
C GLY A 144 -2.81 -11.21 -2.91
N THR A 145 -2.17 -11.58 -4.00
CA THR A 145 -1.77 -12.98 -4.26
C THR A 145 -0.29 -13.04 -4.62
N ARG A 146 0.45 -13.94 -4.00
CA ARG A 146 1.86 -14.23 -4.32
C ARG A 146 2.04 -15.72 -4.55
N GLY A 147 2.55 -16.10 -5.72
CA GLY A 147 2.72 -17.51 -6.08
C GLY A 147 1.42 -18.32 -6.02
N GLY A 148 0.29 -17.73 -6.39
CA GLY A 148 -1.04 -18.36 -6.34
C GLY A 148 -1.66 -18.46 -4.94
N LYS A 149 -1.01 -17.95 -3.89
CA LYS A 149 -1.52 -17.95 -2.52
C LYS A 149 -1.97 -16.57 -2.09
N PRO A 150 -3.16 -16.39 -1.52
CA PRO A 150 -3.61 -15.12 -0.99
C PRO A 150 -2.77 -14.74 0.23
N PHE A 151 -2.50 -13.46 0.39
CA PHE A 151 -1.87 -12.89 1.59
C PHE A 151 -2.61 -11.65 2.06
N ARG A 152 -2.44 -11.34 3.34
CA ARG A 152 -2.90 -10.10 3.98
C ARG A 152 -1.84 -9.69 5.00
N ARG A 153 -1.36 -8.46 4.89
CA ARG A 153 -0.41 -7.87 5.83
C ARG A 153 -0.95 -6.55 6.37
N GLU A 154 -0.75 -6.38 7.66
CA GLU A 154 -1.02 -5.12 8.35
C GLU A 154 0.32 -4.42 8.60
N ILE A 155 0.42 -3.17 8.16
CA ILE A 155 1.66 -2.39 8.15
C ILE A 155 1.43 -1.10 8.91
N ASP A 156 2.25 -0.86 9.91
CA ASP A 156 2.33 0.42 10.64
C ASP A 156 3.14 1.42 9.82
N VAL A 157 2.46 2.39 9.20
CA VAL A 157 3.08 3.37 8.30
C VAL A 157 3.98 4.33 9.05
N VAL A 158 3.66 4.64 10.30
CA VAL A 158 4.50 5.52 11.14
C VAL A 158 5.81 4.82 11.48
N ALA A 159 5.75 3.56 11.95
CA ALA A 159 6.94 2.77 12.24
C ALA A 159 7.79 2.54 10.99
N MET A 160 7.17 2.30 9.83
CA MET A 160 7.82 2.18 8.53
C MET A 160 8.56 3.48 8.16
N SER A 161 7.92 4.65 8.33
CA SER A 161 8.50 5.95 7.97
C SER A 161 9.65 6.37 8.90
N LEU A 162 9.64 5.93 10.16
CA LEU A 162 10.69 6.22 11.12
C LEU A 162 11.93 5.31 10.99
N GLY A 163 11.94 4.38 10.04
CA GLY A 163 13.09 3.52 9.78
C GLY A 163 13.38 2.50 10.89
N ASN A 164 12.41 2.21 11.76
CA ASN A 164 12.52 1.13 12.73
C ASN A 164 12.55 -0.22 12.00
N SER A 165 13.64 -0.94 12.15
CA SER A 165 14.07 -2.13 11.39
C SER A 165 13.07 -3.30 11.25
N ALA A 166 11.92 -3.24 11.90
CA ALA A 166 10.85 -4.24 11.78
C ALA A 166 9.85 -3.95 10.65
N SER A 167 9.91 -2.79 10.02
CA SER A 167 8.95 -2.34 9.01
C SER A 167 9.69 -1.88 7.76
N GLU A 168 10.21 -2.82 6.98
CA GLU A 168 10.70 -2.51 5.64
C GLU A 168 9.54 -1.98 4.79
N ASP A 169 9.83 -1.01 3.92
CA ASP A 169 8.86 -0.48 2.96
C ASP A 169 8.37 -1.62 2.05
N PHE A 170 7.09 -1.95 2.17
CA PHE A 170 6.52 -3.14 1.56
C PHE A 170 6.52 -3.05 0.04
N VAL A 171 7.08 -4.06 -0.63
CA VAL A 171 7.09 -4.15 -2.10
C VAL A 171 5.71 -4.58 -2.59
N LEU A 172 5.10 -3.71 -3.41
CA LEU A 172 3.81 -3.96 -4.05
C LEU A 172 4.00 -4.62 -5.42
N ALA A 173 2.98 -5.34 -5.84
CA ALA A 173 2.88 -5.88 -7.19
C ALA A 173 1.48 -5.62 -7.76
N GLY A 174 1.35 -5.71 -9.07
CA GLY A 174 0.05 -5.59 -9.73
C GLY A 174 -0.97 -6.58 -9.18
N GLY A 175 -2.21 -6.12 -9.04
CA GLY A 175 -3.30 -6.86 -8.43
C GLY A 175 -3.40 -6.72 -6.91
N ASP A 176 -2.42 -6.07 -6.25
CA ASP A 176 -2.53 -5.80 -4.82
C ASP A 176 -3.60 -4.76 -4.51
N THR A 177 -4.13 -4.85 -3.32
CA THR A 177 -5.02 -3.84 -2.74
C THR A 177 -4.40 -3.28 -1.47
N VAL A 178 -4.28 -1.96 -1.43
CA VAL A 178 -3.87 -1.16 -0.29
C VAL A 178 -5.12 -0.55 0.33
N PHE A 179 -5.46 -0.94 1.54
CA PHE A 179 -6.63 -0.44 2.26
C PHE A 179 -6.19 0.35 3.49
N VAL A 180 -6.55 1.62 3.53
CA VAL A 180 -6.30 2.48 4.68
C VAL A 180 -7.53 2.53 5.57
N ASN A 181 -7.40 2.03 6.79
CA ASN A 181 -8.47 2.05 7.77
C ASN A 181 -8.74 3.48 8.24
N ARG A 182 -9.95 3.71 8.74
CA ARG A 182 -10.23 4.93 9.50
C ARG A 182 -9.41 4.94 10.80
N ALA A 183 -8.97 6.14 11.21
CA ALA A 183 -8.31 6.33 12.50
C ALA A 183 -9.21 5.85 13.64
N PRO A 184 -8.65 5.19 14.66
CA PRO A 184 -9.39 4.87 15.87
C PRO A 184 -9.89 6.15 16.53
N LEU A 185 -11.01 6.07 17.23
CA LEU A 185 -11.65 7.20 17.85
C LEU A 185 -12.25 6.82 19.21
N PHE A 186 -12.42 7.81 20.07
CA PHE A 186 -13.17 7.69 21.31
C PHE A 186 -14.21 8.81 21.43
N TYR A 187 -15.10 8.68 22.37
CA TYR A 187 -16.13 9.66 22.65
C TYR A 187 -15.90 10.25 24.04
N ILE A 188 -16.12 11.57 24.18
CA ILE A 188 -16.07 12.26 25.45
C ILE A 188 -17.33 13.10 25.63
N TYR A 189 -17.93 13.03 26.82
CA TYR A 189 -19.15 13.76 27.11
C TYR A 189 -19.28 14.09 28.60
N GLY A 190 -20.33 14.82 28.97
CA GLY A 190 -20.57 15.32 30.30
C GLY A 190 -19.97 16.71 30.47
N GLN A 191 -19.31 16.96 31.62
CA GLN A 191 -18.80 18.28 31.97
C GLN A 191 -17.42 18.58 31.34
N VAL A 192 -17.37 18.55 30.00
CA VAL A 192 -16.20 18.94 29.19
C VAL A 192 -16.57 20.10 28.26
N GLN A 193 -15.57 20.92 27.91
CA GLN A 193 -15.77 22.11 27.08
C GLN A 193 -16.22 21.77 25.65
N LYS A 194 -15.69 20.67 25.07
CA LYS A 194 -15.97 20.22 23.70
C LYS A 194 -16.37 18.75 23.73
N PRO A 195 -17.62 18.42 24.07
CA PRO A 195 -18.10 17.05 24.01
C PRO A 195 -18.20 16.59 22.56
N GLY A 196 -17.95 15.30 22.32
CA GLY A 196 -18.07 14.72 20.99
C GLY A 196 -17.12 13.58 20.73
N GLN A 197 -16.92 13.31 19.44
CA GLN A 197 -16.02 12.30 18.92
C GLN A 197 -14.62 12.90 18.74
N VAL A 198 -13.60 12.20 19.22
CA VAL A 198 -12.21 12.64 19.17
C VAL A 198 -11.35 11.52 18.56
N ARG A 199 -10.40 11.89 17.69
CA ARG A 199 -9.40 10.95 17.18
C ARG A 199 -8.56 10.42 18.35
N LEU A 200 -8.38 9.12 18.39
CA LEU A 200 -7.50 8.48 19.37
C LEU A 200 -6.06 8.50 18.85
N GLU A 201 -5.17 9.12 19.60
CA GLU A 201 -3.73 9.08 19.33
C GLU A 201 -3.09 7.88 20.05
N ARG A 202 -1.97 7.43 19.53
CA ARG A 202 -1.24 6.28 20.07
C ARG A 202 -0.77 6.54 21.50
N GLY A 203 -1.14 5.65 22.43
CA GLY A 203 -0.78 5.78 23.84
C GLY A 203 -1.49 6.93 24.58
N MET A 204 -2.63 7.40 24.05
CA MET A 204 -3.40 8.48 24.66
C MET A 204 -3.93 8.06 26.03
N THR A 205 -3.68 8.90 27.04
CA THR A 205 -4.22 8.75 28.40
C THR A 205 -5.54 9.50 28.56
N VAL A 206 -6.28 9.22 29.65
CA VAL A 206 -7.51 9.94 30.01
C VAL A 206 -7.23 11.43 30.22
N MET A 207 -6.05 11.80 30.75
CA MET A 207 -5.65 13.21 30.87
C MET A 207 -5.57 13.89 29.50
N GLN A 208 -4.93 13.24 28.52
CA GLN A 208 -4.83 13.76 27.17
C GLN A 208 -6.19 13.81 26.47
N ALA A 209 -7.05 12.80 26.71
CA ALA A 209 -8.43 12.80 26.21
C ALA A 209 -9.25 13.97 26.76
N LEU A 210 -9.10 14.31 28.06
CA LEU A 210 -9.72 15.51 28.62
C LEU A 210 -9.20 16.78 27.96
N ALA A 211 -7.89 16.90 27.76
CA ALA A 211 -7.29 18.04 27.09
C ALA A 211 -7.81 18.19 25.66
N ALA A 212 -7.92 17.09 24.90
CA ALA A 212 -8.52 17.07 23.55
C ALA A 212 -10.00 17.51 23.57
N GLY A 213 -10.75 17.15 24.61
CA GLY A 213 -12.11 17.62 24.89
C GLY A 213 -12.19 19.08 25.39
N GLY A 214 -11.07 19.82 25.37
CA GLY A 214 -10.98 21.21 25.81
C GLY A 214 -10.91 21.41 27.33
N GLY A 215 -10.71 20.32 28.08
CA GLY A 215 -10.69 20.33 29.55
C GLY A 215 -12.09 20.25 30.16
N VAL A 216 -12.12 20.15 31.51
CA VAL A 216 -13.39 20.14 32.25
C VAL A 216 -14.01 21.53 32.27
N THR A 217 -15.35 21.60 32.37
CA THR A 217 -16.07 22.86 32.57
C THR A 217 -15.89 23.34 34.01
N GLY A 218 -16.32 24.59 34.33
CA GLY A 218 -16.33 25.11 35.70
C GLY A 218 -17.22 24.31 36.66
N LYS A 219 -18.11 23.46 36.17
CA LYS A 219 -18.94 22.53 36.93
C LYS A 219 -18.43 21.09 36.89
N GLY A 220 -17.41 20.82 36.12
CA GLY A 220 -16.86 19.47 35.97
C GLY A 220 -15.82 19.13 37.00
N THR A 221 -15.57 17.86 37.18
CA THR A 221 -14.47 17.36 38.03
C THR A 221 -13.59 16.37 37.22
N SER A 222 -12.27 16.47 37.46
CA SER A 222 -11.32 15.47 36.96
C SER A 222 -11.26 14.23 37.89
N ARG A 223 -11.98 14.23 38.97
CA ARG A 223 -12.09 13.09 39.90
C ARG A 223 -13.32 12.26 39.58
N GLY A 224 -13.18 10.92 39.59
CA GLY A 224 -14.31 10.02 39.36
C GLY A 224 -14.79 10.00 37.92
N ILE A 225 -13.88 10.16 36.96
CA ILE A 225 -14.15 9.96 35.53
C ILE A 225 -14.55 8.52 35.32
N VAL A 226 -15.56 8.31 34.49
CA VAL A 226 -16.08 6.99 34.14
C VAL A 226 -15.77 6.69 32.70
N ARG A 227 -15.26 5.49 32.47
CA ARG A 227 -15.06 4.92 31.13
C ARG A 227 -16.06 3.82 30.87
N HIS A 228 -16.75 3.90 29.74
CA HIS A 228 -17.56 2.82 29.22
C HIS A 228 -16.79 2.15 28.09
N ARG A 229 -16.44 0.89 28.25
CA ARG A 229 -15.67 0.09 27.28
C ARG A 229 -16.40 -1.20 26.96
N ARG A 230 -16.44 -1.58 25.68
CA ARG A 230 -16.95 -2.89 25.27
C ARG A 230 -15.91 -3.97 25.53
N ASP A 231 -16.33 -5.03 26.20
CA ASP A 231 -15.48 -6.22 26.35
C ASP A 231 -15.54 -7.11 25.07
N ALA A 232 -14.76 -8.19 25.07
CA ALA A 232 -14.71 -9.13 23.95
C ALA A 232 -16.06 -9.81 23.63
N SER A 233 -17.01 -9.82 24.59
CA SER A 233 -18.38 -10.33 24.39
C SER A 233 -19.33 -9.27 23.81
N GLY A 234 -18.86 -8.02 23.62
CA GLY A 234 -19.66 -6.88 23.18
C GLY A 234 -20.45 -6.19 24.28
N LYS A 235 -20.35 -6.64 25.54
CA LYS A 235 -21.01 -6.02 26.69
C LYS A 235 -20.26 -4.77 27.14
N VAL A 236 -20.99 -3.70 27.40
CA VAL A 236 -20.40 -2.46 27.91
C VAL A 236 -20.14 -2.63 29.41
N LYS A 237 -18.90 -2.37 29.80
CA LYS A 237 -18.48 -2.24 31.19
C LYS A 237 -18.28 -0.78 31.55
N GLU A 238 -18.73 -0.40 32.72
CA GLU A 238 -18.52 0.89 33.32
C GLU A 238 -17.41 0.77 34.38
N GLU A 239 -16.37 1.59 34.25
CA GLU A 239 -15.21 1.57 35.13
C GLU A 239 -14.83 2.99 35.54
N SER A 240 -14.54 3.22 36.83
CA SER A 240 -13.87 4.45 37.27
C SER A 240 -12.40 4.37 36.83
N VAL A 241 -11.90 5.43 36.22
CA VAL A 241 -10.54 5.50 35.67
C VAL A 241 -9.76 6.67 36.27
N SER A 242 -8.44 6.50 36.30
CA SER A 242 -7.50 7.55 36.65
C SER A 242 -7.06 8.33 35.40
N LEU A 243 -6.41 9.48 35.63
CA LEU A 243 -5.94 10.35 34.52
C LEU A 243 -4.84 9.69 33.68
N ASP A 244 -4.09 8.76 34.28
CA ASP A 244 -2.97 8.05 33.62
C ASP A 244 -3.41 6.77 32.88
N ASP A 245 -4.69 6.39 33.03
CA ASP A 245 -5.21 5.20 32.36
C ASP A 245 -5.30 5.40 30.83
N ASP A 246 -5.06 4.31 30.08
CA ASP A 246 -5.13 4.31 28.62
C ASP A 246 -6.56 4.44 28.11
N VAL A 247 -6.72 5.27 27.10
CA VAL A 247 -7.93 5.31 26.26
C VAL A 247 -7.73 4.38 25.04
N ARG A 248 -8.80 3.66 24.66
CA ARG A 248 -8.80 2.75 23.52
C ARG A 248 -9.89 3.11 22.51
N ASP A 249 -9.78 2.51 21.34
CA ASP A 249 -10.79 2.69 20.30
C ASP A 249 -12.19 2.35 20.82
N GLN A 250 -13.16 3.20 20.46
CA GLN A 250 -14.58 3.13 20.87
C GLN A 250 -14.84 3.30 22.36
N ASP A 251 -13.87 3.72 23.17
CA ASP A 251 -14.14 4.11 24.56
C ASP A 251 -15.07 5.32 24.62
N VAL A 252 -15.90 5.36 25.64
CA VAL A 252 -16.72 6.52 25.94
C VAL A 252 -16.34 7.05 27.32
N ILE A 253 -15.79 8.25 27.37
CA ILE A 253 -15.30 8.90 28.58
C ILE A 253 -16.38 9.86 29.08
N TYR A 254 -16.88 9.61 30.27
CA TYR A 254 -17.87 10.46 30.95
C TYR A 254 -17.25 11.28 32.05
N VAL A 255 -17.39 12.59 31.98
CA VAL A 255 -16.91 13.53 32.98
C VAL A 255 -18.08 14.01 33.84
N LYS A 256 -18.03 13.67 35.14
CA LYS A 256 -19.08 13.96 36.07
C LYS A 256 -19.11 15.45 36.46
N GLU A 257 -20.25 15.89 36.95
CA GLU A 257 -20.40 17.18 37.63
C GLU A 257 -19.73 17.13 38.99
N SER A 258 -19.08 18.25 39.38
CA SER A 258 -18.55 18.43 40.72
C SER A 258 -19.72 18.60 41.70
N LEU A 259 -19.62 17.95 42.84
CA LEU A 259 -20.64 18.06 43.88
C LEU A 259 -20.47 19.30 44.78
N PHE A 260 -19.37 20.07 44.56
CA PHE A 260 -19.02 21.26 45.35
C PHE A 260 -18.44 22.35 44.46
#